data_7261d509cd080a7343660748679afb2b
#
_entry.id   7261d509cd080a7343660748679afb2b
#
_cell.length_a   1.000
_cell.length_b   1.000
_cell.length_c   1.000
_cell.angle_alpha   90.00
_cell.angle_beta   90.00
_cell.angle_gamma   90.00
#
_symmetry.space_group_name_H-M   'P 1'
#
loop_
_entity.id
_entity.type
_entity.pdbx_description
1 polymer ?
#
loop_
_entity_poly.entity_id
_entity_poly.type
_entity_poly.pdbx_seq_one_letter_code
_entity_poly.pdbx_strand_id
1 'polypeptide(L)'
;MRTEYGRSLIELVGVLAITGVMTAGAIALYNSIRHNQQNTIAAATLREVAQKSNLLMGMRGDYTGISVEYLIKSGVLKTAAAPIGRTWSVDPGSIDLATFEIKLHGLTHGECDFFAAALPAWAEAMIVNGIPSTEYVQCISAPENDITFIAR
;
A
#
# COMPACT_ATOMS: atom_id res chain seq x y z
N MET A 1 -35.25 -15.76 50.34
CA MET A 1 -34.25 -16.40 49.45
C MET A 1 -34.60 -16.38 47.93
N ARG A 2 -35.43 -15.51 47.44
CA ARG A 2 -35.82 -15.47 46.03
C ARG A 2 -35.39 -14.23 45.22
N THR A 3 -34.63 -13.35 45.82
CA THR A 3 -34.22 -12.07 45.19
C THR A 3 -32.78 -12.08 44.65
N GLU A 4 -32.00 -13.08 44.90
CA GLU A 4 -30.59 -13.10 44.50
C GLU A 4 -30.35 -13.61 43.07
N TYR A 5 -31.20 -14.52 42.57
CA TYR A 5 -31.05 -15.06 41.21
C TYR A 5 -31.35 -14.06 40.11
N GLY A 6 -32.31 -13.15 40.31
CA GLY A 6 -32.67 -12.15 39.30
C GLY A 6 -31.65 -11.03 39.19
N ARG A 7 -30.99 -10.67 40.28
CA ARG A 7 -29.99 -9.62 40.34
C ARG A 7 -28.70 -10.06 39.63
N SER A 8 -28.29 -11.29 39.86
CA SER A 8 -27.14 -11.91 39.21
C SER A 8 -27.32 -12.04 37.68
N LEU A 9 -28.54 -12.29 37.20
CA LEU A 9 -28.83 -12.43 35.77
C LEU A 9 -28.75 -11.08 35.03
N ILE A 10 -29.25 -10.00 35.63
CA ILE A 10 -29.16 -8.65 35.09
C ILE A 10 -27.72 -8.14 35.09
N GLU A 11 -26.94 -8.40 36.12
CA GLU A 11 -25.53 -8.08 36.19
C GLU A 11 -24.74 -8.85 35.12
N LEU A 12 -25.00 -10.14 34.91
CA LEU A 12 -24.37 -10.94 33.91
C LEU A 12 -24.65 -10.41 32.48
N VAL A 13 -25.93 -10.09 32.19
CA VAL A 13 -26.33 -9.53 30.90
C VAL A 13 -25.67 -8.15 30.67
N GLY A 14 -25.60 -7.32 31.72
CA GLY A 14 -24.93 -6.02 31.65
C GLY A 14 -23.44 -6.14 31.32
N VAL A 15 -22.73 -7.04 31.99
CA VAL A 15 -21.30 -7.29 31.76
C VAL A 15 -21.08 -7.82 30.32
N LEU A 16 -21.91 -8.77 29.87
CA LEU A 16 -21.83 -9.31 28.51
C LEU A 16 -22.08 -8.25 27.44
N ALA A 17 -23.03 -7.34 27.65
CA ALA A 17 -23.32 -6.28 26.73
C ALA A 17 -22.14 -5.29 26.60
N ILE A 18 -21.55 -4.86 27.72
CA ILE A 18 -20.39 -3.96 27.75
C ILE A 18 -19.18 -4.65 27.09
N THR A 19 -18.93 -5.91 27.43
CA THR A 19 -17.83 -6.68 26.87
C THR A 19 -17.98 -6.84 25.36
N GLY A 20 -19.20 -7.10 24.88
CA GLY A 20 -19.50 -7.20 23.45
C GLY A 20 -19.19 -5.91 22.69
N VAL A 21 -19.61 -4.75 23.21
CA VAL A 21 -19.34 -3.44 22.58
C VAL A 21 -17.85 -3.13 22.60
N MET A 22 -17.14 -3.38 23.69
CA MET A 22 -15.69 -3.16 23.79
C MET A 22 -14.93 -4.05 22.80
N THR A 23 -15.32 -5.32 22.68
CA THR A 23 -14.67 -6.25 21.76
C THR A 23 -14.87 -5.84 20.29
N ALA A 24 -16.09 -5.44 19.92
CA ALA A 24 -16.38 -4.96 18.56
C ALA A 24 -15.58 -3.70 18.23
N GLY A 25 -15.47 -2.75 19.17
CA GLY A 25 -14.67 -1.54 19.01
C GLY A 25 -13.18 -1.86 18.86
N ALA A 26 -12.64 -2.77 19.65
CA ALA A 26 -11.24 -3.18 19.58
C ALA A 26 -10.90 -3.84 18.22
N ILE A 27 -11.79 -4.67 17.67
CA ILE A 27 -11.59 -5.31 16.37
C ILE A 27 -11.60 -4.26 15.25
N ALA A 28 -12.51 -3.29 15.29
CA ALA A 28 -12.58 -2.22 14.30
C ALA A 28 -11.30 -1.37 14.28
N LEU A 29 -10.81 -0.98 15.47
CA LEU A 29 -9.54 -0.26 15.62
C LEU A 29 -8.34 -1.08 15.14
N TYR A 30 -8.29 -2.36 15.49
CA TYR A 30 -7.20 -3.25 15.06
C TYR A 30 -7.12 -3.35 13.53
N ASN A 31 -8.25 -3.50 12.84
CA ASN A 31 -8.29 -3.57 11.40
C ASN A 31 -7.82 -2.25 10.75
N SER A 32 -8.24 -1.10 11.27
CA SER A 32 -7.79 0.22 10.79
C SER A 32 -6.28 0.41 10.94
N ILE A 33 -5.74 0.06 12.11
CA ILE A 33 -4.29 0.15 12.38
C ILE A 33 -3.51 -0.78 11.44
N ARG A 34 -4.00 -2.00 11.23
CA ARG A 34 -3.34 -2.97 10.36
C ARG A 34 -3.25 -2.49 8.91
N HIS A 35 -4.32 -1.90 8.36
CA HIS A 35 -4.29 -1.34 7.01
C HIS A 35 -3.30 -0.19 6.90
N ASN A 36 -3.27 0.74 7.84
CA ASN A 36 -2.32 1.83 7.86
C ASN A 36 -0.86 1.34 7.96
N GLN A 37 -0.60 0.32 8.75
CA GLN A 37 0.73 -0.30 8.84
C GLN A 37 1.15 -0.95 7.53
N GLN A 38 0.26 -1.66 6.85
CA GLN A 38 0.54 -2.26 5.55
C GLN A 38 0.89 -1.20 4.50
N ASN A 39 0.13 -0.13 4.41
CA ASN A 39 0.40 0.98 3.51
C ASN A 39 1.76 1.64 3.81
N THR A 40 2.08 1.84 5.08
CA THR A 40 3.37 2.44 5.48
C THR A 40 4.55 1.51 5.16
N ILE A 41 4.43 0.21 5.41
CA ILE A 41 5.45 -0.78 5.07
C ILE A 41 5.63 -0.85 3.55
N ALA A 42 4.54 -0.85 2.80
CA ALA A 42 4.60 -0.84 1.33
C ALA A 42 5.29 0.41 0.80
N ALA A 43 4.96 1.59 1.33
CA ALA A 43 5.63 2.84 0.95
C ALA A 43 7.13 2.82 1.25
N ALA A 44 7.55 2.26 2.40
CA ALA A 44 8.95 2.08 2.74
C ALA A 44 9.65 1.11 1.78
N THR A 45 9.00 0.01 1.42
CA THR A 45 9.52 -0.97 0.45
C THR A 45 9.69 -0.35 -0.94
N LEU A 46 8.69 0.39 -1.42
CA LEU A 46 8.77 1.09 -2.72
C LEU A 46 9.91 2.10 -2.75
N ARG A 47 10.09 2.85 -1.67
CA ARG A 47 11.22 3.78 -1.53
C ARG A 47 12.56 3.04 -1.58
N GLU A 48 12.68 1.93 -0.88
CA GLU A 48 13.89 1.11 -0.88
C GLU A 48 14.18 0.55 -2.29
N VAL A 49 13.16 0.06 -2.98
CA VAL A 49 13.27 -0.42 -4.36
C VAL A 49 13.74 0.70 -5.28
N ALA A 50 13.13 1.88 -5.20
CA ALA A 50 13.51 3.02 -6.02
C ALA A 50 14.97 3.44 -5.79
N GLN A 51 15.38 3.59 -4.53
CA GLN A 51 16.75 3.97 -4.19
C GLN A 51 17.79 2.92 -4.64
N LYS A 52 17.51 1.64 -4.42
CA LYS A 52 18.43 0.57 -4.83
C LYS A 52 18.47 0.39 -6.34
N SER A 53 17.36 0.59 -7.05
CA SER A 53 17.32 0.59 -8.52
C SER A 53 18.18 1.71 -9.08
N ASN A 54 18.09 2.90 -8.50
CA ASN A 54 18.94 4.02 -8.87
C ASN A 54 20.43 3.72 -8.61
N LEU A 55 20.78 3.16 -7.46
CA LEU A 55 22.16 2.78 -7.15
C LEU A 55 22.73 1.73 -8.11
N LEU A 56 21.90 0.78 -8.56
CA LEU A 56 22.33 -0.30 -9.46
C LEU A 56 22.46 0.14 -10.93
N MET A 57 21.57 0.98 -11.40
CA MET A 57 21.43 1.29 -12.83
C MET A 57 21.62 2.78 -13.16
N GLY A 58 21.45 3.67 -12.20
CA GLY A 58 21.58 5.12 -12.43
C GLY A 58 22.95 5.55 -12.97
N MET A 59 24.01 4.84 -12.58
CA MET A 59 25.37 5.10 -13.10
C MET A 59 25.52 4.73 -14.60
N ARG A 60 24.63 3.89 -15.15
CA ARG A 60 24.65 3.54 -16.58
C ARG A 60 23.99 4.61 -17.46
N GLY A 61 23.17 5.48 -16.85
CA GLY A 61 22.40 6.48 -17.54
C GLY A 61 21.13 5.97 -18.23
N ASP A 62 20.86 4.65 -18.15
CA ASP A 62 19.63 4.05 -18.62
C ASP A 62 19.18 2.90 -17.73
N TYR A 63 17.88 2.65 -17.71
CA TYR A 63 17.23 1.58 -16.95
C TYR A 63 16.78 0.40 -17.84
N THR A 64 17.32 0.27 -19.04
CA THR A 64 17.00 -0.84 -19.93
C THR A 64 17.29 -2.18 -19.28
N GLY A 65 16.26 -3.04 -19.23
CA GLY A 65 16.36 -4.37 -18.61
C GLY A 65 16.07 -4.43 -17.12
N ILE A 66 15.68 -3.30 -16.49
CA ILE A 66 15.16 -3.33 -15.13
C ILE A 66 13.84 -4.11 -15.09
N SER A 67 13.68 -4.94 -14.09
CA SER A 67 12.46 -5.72 -13.83
C SER A 67 12.46 -6.24 -12.41
N VAL A 68 11.31 -6.67 -11.90
CA VAL A 68 11.21 -7.32 -10.59
C VAL A 68 12.16 -8.53 -10.51
N GLU A 69 12.24 -9.31 -11.58
CA GLU A 69 13.13 -10.47 -11.65
C GLU A 69 14.63 -10.08 -11.60
N TYR A 70 15.01 -9.01 -12.29
CA TYR A 70 16.35 -8.46 -12.22
C TYR A 70 16.70 -8.00 -10.79
N LEU A 71 15.77 -7.32 -10.10
CA LEU A 71 15.96 -6.86 -8.74
C LEU A 71 16.07 -8.03 -7.74
N ILE A 72 15.39 -9.14 -7.98
CA ILE A 72 15.57 -10.37 -7.18
C ILE A 72 16.96 -10.96 -7.42
N LYS A 73 17.38 -11.11 -8.66
CA LYS A 73 18.70 -11.66 -9.02
C LYS A 73 19.86 -10.80 -8.49
N SER A 74 19.66 -9.48 -8.41
CA SER A 74 20.65 -8.55 -7.84
C SER A 74 20.62 -8.47 -6.31
N GLY A 75 19.70 -9.18 -5.64
CA GLY A 75 19.59 -9.21 -4.18
C GLY A 75 18.89 -8.00 -3.57
N VAL A 76 18.30 -7.12 -4.38
CA VAL A 76 17.49 -5.99 -3.91
C VAL A 76 16.18 -6.44 -3.31
N LEU A 77 15.53 -7.37 -3.98
CA LEU A 77 14.28 -7.98 -3.56
C LEU A 77 14.48 -9.43 -3.12
N LYS A 78 13.74 -9.84 -2.11
CA LYS A 78 13.72 -11.24 -1.65
C LYS A 78 12.64 -12.06 -2.36
N THR A 79 11.55 -11.42 -2.77
CA THR A 79 10.39 -12.07 -3.38
C THR A 79 9.81 -11.20 -4.50
N ALA A 80 9.08 -11.82 -5.41
CA ALA A 80 8.32 -11.13 -6.45
C ALA A 80 6.95 -10.62 -5.97
N ALA A 81 6.58 -10.89 -4.71
CA ALA A 81 5.29 -10.50 -4.17
C ALA A 81 5.13 -8.97 -4.22
N ALA A 82 3.95 -8.52 -4.62
CA ALA A 82 3.62 -7.11 -4.59
C ALA A 82 3.66 -6.58 -3.15
N PRO A 83 4.29 -5.44 -2.90
CA PRO A 83 4.31 -4.84 -1.57
C PRO A 83 2.91 -4.42 -1.12
N ILE A 84 2.04 -4.09 -2.07
CA ILE A 84 0.62 -3.77 -1.88
C ILE A 84 -0.15 -3.99 -3.19
N GLY A 85 -1.47 -4.05 -3.13
CA GLY A 85 -2.31 -4.36 -4.28
C GLY A 85 -2.25 -5.84 -4.66
N ARG A 86 -2.63 -6.15 -5.89
CA ARG A 86 -2.64 -7.53 -6.42
C ARG A 86 -1.35 -7.89 -7.13
N THR A 87 -0.90 -7.01 -8.00
CA THR A 87 0.30 -7.23 -8.82
C THR A 87 1.09 -5.94 -8.94
N TRP A 88 2.35 -6.06 -9.28
CA TRP A 88 3.22 -4.94 -9.53
C TRP A 88 4.26 -5.27 -10.59
N SER A 89 4.82 -4.23 -11.19
CA SER A 89 5.97 -4.36 -12.08
C SER A 89 6.96 -3.21 -11.87
N VAL A 90 8.18 -3.45 -12.29
CA VAL A 90 9.23 -2.44 -12.39
C VAL A 90 9.74 -2.52 -13.82
N ASP A 91 9.56 -1.44 -14.58
CA ASP A 91 9.84 -1.39 -16.01
C ASP A 91 10.75 -0.19 -16.33
N PRO A 92 11.52 -0.24 -17.45
CA PRO A 92 12.16 0.97 -17.96
C PRO A 92 11.11 2.03 -18.26
N GLY A 93 11.48 3.31 -18.14
CA GLY A 93 10.57 4.40 -18.46
C GLY A 93 10.03 4.31 -19.89
N SER A 94 8.73 4.47 -20.04
CA SER A 94 8.03 4.34 -21.31
C SER A 94 8.34 5.50 -22.27
N ILE A 95 8.69 6.67 -21.75
CA ILE A 95 8.99 7.89 -22.53
C ILE A 95 10.50 8.15 -22.54
N ASP A 96 11.17 7.97 -21.42
CA ASP A 96 12.59 8.24 -21.25
C ASP A 96 13.28 7.05 -20.58
N LEU A 97 14.18 6.40 -21.26
CA LEU A 97 14.95 5.26 -20.75
C LEU A 97 15.92 5.65 -19.60
N ALA A 98 16.15 6.94 -19.37
CA ALA A 98 16.85 7.46 -18.20
C ALA A 98 15.96 7.49 -16.94
N THR A 99 14.72 7.03 -17.04
CA THR A 99 13.78 6.84 -15.94
C THR A 99 13.34 5.38 -15.86
N PHE A 100 12.72 5.01 -14.74
CA PHE A 100 12.03 3.72 -14.58
C PHE A 100 10.65 3.94 -13.96
N GLU A 101 9.78 2.98 -14.17
CA GLU A 101 8.42 3.01 -13.71
C GLU A 101 8.18 1.89 -12.70
N ILE A 102 7.56 2.23 -11.56
CA ILE A 102 7.02 1.25 -10.62
C ILE A 102 5.51 1.29 -10.74
N LYS A 103 4.91 0.20 -11.21
CA LYS A 103 3.47 0.08 -11.42
C LYS A 103 2.86 -0.80 -10.36
N LEU A 104 1.82 -0.30 -9.70
CA LEU A 104 1.00 -1.05 -8.75
C LEU A 104 -0.39 -1.24 -9.35
N HIS A 105 -0.89 -2.46 -9.35
CA HIS A 105 -2.19 -2.81 -9.92
C HIS A 105 -3.11 -3.44 -8.89
N GLY A 106 -4.40 -3.16 -9.03
CA GLY A 106 -5.43 -3.77 -8.21
C GLY A 106 -5.45 -3.27 -6.77
N LEU A 107 -5.20 -1.98 -6.59
CA LEU A 107 -5.28 -1.30 -5.31
C LEU A 107 -6.74 -1.09 -4.90
N THR A 108 -7.05 -1.27 -3.64
CA THR A 108 -8.32 -0.85 -3.05
C THR A 108 -8.43 0.67 -3.04
N HIS A 109 -9.65 1.19 -2.83
CA HIS A 109 -9.87 2.63 -2.72
C HIS A 109 -8.99 3.29 -1.65
N GLY A 110 -8.93 2.71 -0.45
CA GLY A 110 -8.12 3.26 0.65
C GLY A 110 -6.61 3.18 0.40
N GLU A 111 -6.12 2.16 -0.27
CA GLU A 111 -4.71 2.05 -0.67
C GLU A 111 -4.38 3.09 -1.75
N CYS A 112 -5.25 3.24 -2.74
CA CYS A 112 -5.12 4.27 -3.77
C CYS A 112 -5.08 5.67 -3.16
N ASP A 113 -6.03 6.01 -2.28
CA ASP A 113 -6.07 7.31 -1.60
C ASP A 113 -4.80 7.59 -0.79
N PHE A 114 -4.28 6.57 -0.09
CA PHE A 114 -3.04 6.71 0.67
C PHE A 114 -1.85 7.09 -0.21
N PHE A 115 -1.68 6.40 -1.34
CA PHE A 115 -0.56 6.65 -2.25
C PHE A 115 -0.77 7.87 -3.15
N ALA A 116 -2.01 8.19 -3.52
CA ALA A 116 -2.34 9.36 -4.33
C ALA A 116 -2.30 10.68 -3.54
N ALA A 117 -2.30 10.63 -2.21
CA ALA A 117 -2.35 11.81 -1.35
C ALA A 117 -1.15 12.75 -1.52
N ALA A 118 0.03 12.21 -1.84
CA ALA A 118 1.24 13.01 -2.07
C ALA A 118 2.24 12.27 -2.96
N LEU A 119 2.89 13.00 -3.85
CA LEU A 119 4.02 12.48 -4.63
C LEU A 119 5.18 12.15 -3.70
N PRO A 120 5.68 10.91 -3.68
CA PRO A 120 6.83 10.55 -2.87
C PRO A 120 8.10 11.30 -3.33
N ALA A 121 8.98 11.66 -2.38
CA ALA A 121 10.19 12.42 -2.67
C ALA A 121 11.19 11.68 -3.59
N TRP A 122 11.06 10.38 -3.78
CA TRP A 122 11.89 9.57 -4.67
C TRP A 122 11.32 9.44 -6.10
N ALA A 123 10.07 9.89 -6.33
CA ALA A 123 9.43 9.87 -7.64
C ALA A 123 9.39 11.28 -8.25
N GLU A 124 9.61 11.38 -9.55
CA GLU A 124 9.50 12.62 -10.31
C GLU A 124 8.06 12.90 -10.74
N ALA A 125 7.30 11.85 -11.01
CA ALA A 125 5.90 11.95 -11.40
C ALA A 125 5.11 10.73 -10.92
N MET A 126 3.80 10.89 -10.86
CA MET A 126 2.87 9.83 -10.52
C MET A 126 1.64 9.91 -11.42
N ILE A 127 1.18 8.75 -11.86
CA ILE A 127 -0.02 8.59 -12.69
C ILE A 127 -0.97 7.67 -11.92
N VAL A 128 -2.21 8.10 -11.73
CA VAL A 128 -3.25 7.32 -11.02
C VAL A 128 -4.39 7.07 -11.99
N ASN A 129 -4.73 5.80 -12.21
CA ASN A 129 -5.77 5.39 -13.16
C ASN A 129 -5.59 6.00 -14.55
N GLY A 130 -4.33 6.18 -15.01
CA GLY A 130 -4.00 6.79 -16.30
C GLY A 130 -4.01 8.32 -16.32
N ILE A 131 -4.28 8.98 -15.19
CA ILE A 131 -4.34 10.45 -15.09
C ILE A 131 -3.11 10.94 -14.31
N PRO A 132 -2.32 11.90 -14.83
CA PRO A 132 -1.20 12.49 -14.10
C PRO A 132 -1.64 13.14 -12.80
N SER A 133 -0.85 12.98 -11.74
CA SER A 133 -1.18 13.51 -10.41
C SER A 133 -1.19 15.04 -10.30
N THR A 134 -0.78 15.76 -11.36
CA THR A 134 -0.93 17.21 -11.50
C THR A 134 -2.37 17.63 -11.79
N GLU A 135 -3.23 16.70 -12.19
CA GLU A 135 -4.65 16.89 -12.45
C GLU A 135 -5.48 16.34 -11.27
N TYR A 136 -6.78 16.60 -11.31
CA TYR A 136 -7.69 16.03 -10.31
C TYR A 136 -7.82 14.52 -10.50
N VAL A 137 -7.29 13.77 -9.55
CA VAL A 137 -7.27 12.31 -9.56
C VAL A 137 -8.34 11.77 -8.64
N GLN A 138 -9.12 10.81 -9.09
CA GLN A 138 -10.06 10.05 -8.27
C GLN A 138 -9.69 8.57 -8.22
N CYS A 139 -9.61 8.05 -7.00
CA CYS A 139 -9.59 6.61 -6.77
C CYS A 139 -11.01 6.04 -6.91
N ILE A 140 -11.15 4.96 -7.65
CA ILE A 140 -12.44 4.28 -7.82
C ILE A 140 -12.72 3.36 -6.63
N SER A 141 -14.01 3.13 -6.35
CA SER A 141 -14.42 2.28 -5.21
C SER A 141 -14.09 0.80 -5.40
N ALA A 142 -13.97 0.34 -6.67
CA ALA A 142 -13.57 -1.02 -6.98
C ALA A 142 -12.06 -1.23 -6.67
N PRO A 143 -11.64 -2.47 -6.31
CA PRO A 143 -10.24 -2.79 -6.05
C PRO A 143 -9.47 -3.01 -7.37
N GLU A 144 -9.51 -2.03 -8.25
CA GLU A 144 -8.93 -2.03 -9.60
C GLU A 144 -8.18 -0.73 -9.89
N ASN A 145 -7.75 -0.01 -8.83
CA ASN A 145 -6.97 1.19 -9.01
C ASN A 145 -5.53 0.84 -9.37
N ASP A 146 -4.97 1.62 -10.28
CA ASP A 146 -3.60 1.51 -10.73
C ASP A 146 -2.82 2.78 -10.43
N ILE A 147 -1.61 2.62 -9.92
CA ILE A 147 -0.70 3.75 -9.70
C ILE A 147 0.65 3.43 -10.34
N THR A 148 1.14 4.36 -11.13
CA THR A 148 2.48 4.32 -11.72
C THR A 148 3.32 5.45 -11.16
N PHE A 149 4.44 5.11 -10.55
CA PHE A 149 5.46 6.06 -10.11
C PHE A 149 6.58 6.08 -11.14
N ILE A 150 6.99 7.27 -11.56
CA ILE A 150 8.11 7.48 -12.46
C ILE A 150 9.27 8.03 -11.62
N ALA A 151 10.43 7.38 -11.67
CA ALA A 151 11.60 7.74 -10.90
C ALA A 151 12.87 7.70 -11.77
N ARG A 152 13.91 8.37 -11.28
CA ARG A 152 15.22 8.44 -11.91
C ARG A 152 16.31 8.08 -10.92
#